data_d415f974527641bbfdfb898058640806
#
_entry.id   d415f974527641bbfdfb898058640806
#
_cell.length_a   1.000
_cell.length_b   1.000
_cell.length_c   1.000
_cell.angle_alpha   90.00
_cell.angle_beta   90.00
_cell.angle_gamma   90.00
#
_symmetry.space_group_name_H-M   'P 1'
#
loop_
_entity.id
_entity.type
_entity.pdbx_description
1 polymer ?
#
loop_
_entity_poly.entity_id
_entity_poly.type
_entity_poly.pdbx_seq_one_letter_code
_entity_poly.pdbx_strand_id
1 'polypeptide(L)'
;MNIIKLIKNILRNLKFTMSNXPKKAXTISYPXXRKNLPDRLRXGTFGLTSDKXTGEENCIACKLCERICPSNIIDIEIEKRDGRGFAKKFFLDLQSCIQCELCVQICPVDAIIMMKVPASPVTLRSDLYLTKTKMMNNAIKYEESWAKGSILQKSFKPAPKEVEENA
;
A
#
# COMPACT_ATOMS: atom_id res chain seq x y z
N MET A 1 6.65 -9.03 52.44
CA MET A 1 6.43 -7.92 51.49
C MET A 1 6.16 -6.66 52.32
N ASN A 2 6.92 -5.58 52.12
CA ASN A 2 6.82 -4.40 52.96
C ASN A 2 5.60 -3.55 52.54
N ILE A 3 4.62 -3.41 53.41
CA ILE A 3 3.34 -2.74 53.17
C ILE A 3 3.57 -1.28 52.77
N ILE A 4 4.56 -0.62 53.37
CA ILE A 4 4.92 0.77 53.05
C ILE A 4 5.37 0.89 51.58
N LYS A 5 6.17 -0.06 51.11
CA LYS A 5 6.66 -0.11 49.73
C LYS A 5 5.49 -0.32 48.74
N LEU A 6 4.55 -1.19 49.12
CA LEU A 6 3.36 -1.47 48.31
C LEU A 6 2.50 -0.19 48.16
N ILE A 7 2.19 0.46 49.29
CA ILE A 7 1.41 1.71 49.30
C ILE A 7 2.09 2.80 48.46
N LYS A 8 3.39 2.96 48.62
CA LYS A 8 4.18 3.94 47.83
C LYS A 8 4.11 3.69 46.32
N ASN A 9 4.17 2.42 45.91
CA ASN A 9 4.03 2.04 44.50
C ASN A 9 2.62 2.31 43.97
N ILE A 10 1.60 2.00 44.75
CA ILE A 10 0.19 2.26 44.38
C ILE A 10 -0.02 3.77 44.20
N LEU A 11 0.42 4.58 45.14
CA LEU A 11 0.28 6.03 45.07
C LEU A 11 1.04 6.63 43.86
N ARG A 12 2.23 6.12 43.59
CA ARG A 12 3.01 6.55 42.42
C ARG A 12 2.30 6.23 41.11
N ASN A 13 1.76 5.03 41.00
CA ASN A 13 1.04 4.58 39.79
C ASN A 13 -0.26 5.38 39.61
N LEU A 14 -0.98 5.60 40.72
CA LEU A 14 -2.19 6.41 40.71
C LEU A 14 -1.90 7.85 40.25
N LYS A 15 -0.85 8.47 40.79
CA LYS A 15 -0.40 9.80 40.39
C LYS A 15 -0.08 9.85 38.89
N PHE A 16 0.65 8.84 38.38
CA PHE A 16 0.97 8.74 36.94
C PHE A 16 -0.28 8.63 36.09
N THR A 17 -1.22 7.79 36.48
CA THR A 17 -2.49 7.60 35.77
C THR A 17 -3.31 8.89 35.75
N MET A 18 -3.44 9.52 36.91
CA MET A 18 -4.20 10.77 37.05
C MET A 18 -3.57 11.92 36.28
N SER A 19 -2.26 11.97 36.16
CA SER A 19 -1.56 13.01 35.39
C SER A 19 -1.79 12.89 33.88
N ASN A 20 -2.20 11.75 33.44
CA ASN A 20 -2.51 11.52 32.04
C ASN A 20 -3.98 11.77 31.64
N UNK A 21 -4.58 11.84 32.47
CA UNK A 21 -5.87 11.99 32.23
C UNK A 21 -6.27 13.17 31.59
N PRO A 22 -5.89 14.37 31.99
CA PRO A 22 -6.30 15.57 31.27
C PRO A 22 -5.64 15.78 29.91
N LYS A 23 -4.70 14.93 29.53
CA LYS A 23 -4.00 15.05 28.24
C LYS A 23 -4.96 14.78 27.07
N LYS A 24 -4.87 15.60 26.05
CA LYS A 24 -5.65 15.44 24.82
C LYS A 24 -5.44 14.05 24.23
N ALA A 25 -6.55 13.41 23.95
CA ALA A 25 -6.47 12.06 23.38
C ALA A 25 -5.71 12.07 22.03
N UNK A 26 -4.93 11.15 21.80
CA UNK A 26 -4.23 10.97 20.64
C UNK A 26 -4.99 10.26 19.58
N THR A 27 -5.99 9.58 20.12
CA THR A 27 -6.88 8.80 19.24
C THR A 27 -7.80 9.72 18.43
N ILE A 28 -8.20 9.22 17.26
CA ILE A 28 -9.15 9.94 16.39
C ILE A 28 -10.45 9.14 16.28
N SER A 29 -11.57 9.84 16.16
CA SER A 29 -12.88 9.21 15.99
C SER A 29 -13.10 8.88 14.50
N TYR A 30 -12.58 7.76 14.07
CA TYR A 30 -12.80 7.28 12.71
C TYR A 30 -14.22 6.69 12.59
N PRO A 31 -14.92 6.97 11.51
CA PRO A 31 -14.57 7.66 10.27
C PRO A 31 -14.82 9.17 10.19
N UNK A 32 -15.17 9.68 11.26
CA UNK A 32 -15.45 11.03 11.36
C UNK A 32 -14.30 11.91 11.20
N UNK A 33 -13.36 11.65 11.70
CA UNK A 33 -12.21 12.25 11.58
C UNK A 33 -11.32 11.38 10.84
N ARG A 34 -10.87 11.84 9.79
CA ARG A 34 -9.89 11.09 9.02
C ARG A 34 -8.57 11.83 9.02
N LYS A 35 -7.52 11.17 9.46
CA LYS A 35 -6.17 11.73 9.42
C LYS A 35 -5.67 11.75 7.98
N ASN A 36 -5.19 12.90 7.51
CA ASN A 36 -4.52 12.97 6.21
C ASN A 36 -3.13 12.35 6.35
N LEU A 37 -3.00 11.15 5.84
CA LEU A 37 -1.74 10.40 5.92
C LEU A 37 -0.77 10.88 4.84
N PRO A 38 0.53 10.95 5.16
CA PRO A 38 1.52 11.27 4.13
C PRO A 38 1.54 10.22 3.02
N ASP A 39 2.02 10.59 1.85
CA ASP A 39 1.99 9.75 0.65
C ASP A 39 2.73 8.42 0.82
N ARG A 40 3.64 8.35 1.74
CA ARG A 40 4.36 7.12 2.05
C ARG A 40 3.51 6.12 2.86
N LEU A 41 2.60 6.60 3.69
CA LEU A 41 1.75 5.72 4.50
C LEU A 41 0.55 5.29 3.68
N ARG A 42 0.60 4.10 3.23
CA ARG A 42 -0.40 3.51 2.36
C ARG A 42 -1.02 2.32 3.05
N UNK A 43 -2.11 2.06 2.82
CA UNK A 43 -2.70 0.97 3.46
C UNK A 43 -3.83 0.55 2.68
N GLY A 44 -3.47 0.31 1.67
CA GLY A 44 -4.62 0.15 0.82
C GLY A 44 -4.54 -1.06 -0.09
N THR A 45 -5.44 -1.11 -1.01
CA THR A 45 -5.47 -2.15 -2.02
C THR A 45 -4.44 -1.88 -3.12
N PHE A 46 -4.24 -2.84 -4.01
CA PHE A 46 -3.28 -2.74 -5.11
C PHE A 46 -3.97 -2.57 -6.44
N GLY A 47 -3.29 -1.89 -7.35
CA GLY A 47 -3.69 -1.77 -8.75
C GLY A 47 -2.55 -2.09 -9.69
N LEU A 48 -2.89 -2.42 -10.92
CA LEU A 48 -1.96 -2.53 -12.03
C LEU A 48 -2.26 -1.40 -13.01
N THR A 49 -1.26 -0.59 -13.28
CA THR A 49 -1.40 0.54 -14.20
C THR A 49 -1.41 0.07 -15.64
N SER A 50 -2.14 0.81 -16.45
CA SER A 50 -2.21 0.62 -17.90
C SER A 50 -1.97 1.96 -18.59
N ASP A 51 -1.55 1.90 -19.84
CA ASP A 51 -1.42 3.09 -20.68
C ASP A 51 -2.82 3.60 -21.00
N LYS A 52 -3.06 4.86 -20.78
CA LYS A 52 -4.36 5.52 -21.07
C LYS A 52 -4.73 5.54 -22.54
N UNK A 53 -3.70 5.52 -23.22
CA UNK A 53 -3.90 5.56 -24.56
C UNK A 53 -4.26 4.28 -25.21
N THR A 54 -3.53 3.36 -24.96
CA THR A 54 -3.73 2.03 -25.61
C THR A 54 -4.57 1.07 -24.76
N GLY A 55 -4.71 1.33 -23.48
CA GLY A 55 -5.34 0.39 -22.53
C GLY A 55 -4.44 -0.80 -22.19
N GLU A 56 -3.24 -0.89 -22.75
CA GLU A 56 -2.32 -1.98 -22.46
C GLU A 56 -1.69 -1.83 -21.07
N GLU A 57 -1.46 -2.98 -20.43
CA GLU A 57 -0.79 -2.99 -19.13
C GLU A 57 0.65 -2.48 -19.22
N ASN A 58 1.07 -1.72 -18.22
CA ASN A 58 2.45 -1.28 -18.12
C ASN A 58 3.38 -2.43 -17.65
N CYS A 59 2.81 -3.48 -17.10
CA CYS A 59 3.56 -4.62 -16.57
C CYS A 59 4.32 -5.35 -17.68
N ILE A 60 5.62 -5.54 -17.47
CA ILE A 60 6.49 -6.28 -18.40
C ILE A 60 6.76 -7.72 -17.91
N ALA A 61 6.00 -8.16 -16.91
CA ALA A 61 6.08 -9.50 -16.34
C ALA A 61 7.51 -9.93 -15.94
N CYS A 62 8.32 -9.01 -15.42
CA CYS A 62 9.71 -9.29 -15.04
C CYS A 62 9.85 -10.12 -13.76
N LYS A 63 8.74 -10.37 -13.02
CA LYS A 63 8.68 -11.18 -11.80
C LYS A 63 9.50 -10.64 -10.62
N LEU A 64 10.00 -9.41 -10.67
CA LEU A 64 10.73 -8.84 -9.54
C LEU A 64 9.84 -8.71 -8.30
N CYS A 65 8.58 -8.30 -8.49
CA CYS A 65 7.62 -8.18 -7.38
C CYS A 65 7.26 -9.53 -6.75
N GLU A 66 7.18 -10.59 -7.57
CA GLU A 66 6.97 -11.96 -7.09
C GLU A 66 8.16 -12.43 -6.23
N ARG A 67 9.39 -12.21 -6.72
CA ARG A 67 10.61 -12.67 -6.04
C ARG A 67 10.91 -11.92 -4.75
N ILE A 68 10.58 -10.61 -4.69
CA ILE A 68 10.88 -9.80 -3.50
C ILE A 68 9.84 -9.98 -2.40
N CYS A 69 8.70 -10.58 -2.70
CA CYS A 69 7.59 -10.68 -1.75
C CYS A 69 7.94 -11.60 -0.57
N PRO A 70 8.02 -11.08 0.67
CA PRO A 70 8.38 -11.94 1.80
C PRO A 70 7.29 -12.96 2.16
N SER A 71 6.05 -12.70 1.76
CA SER A 71 4.91 -13.60 2.03
C SER A 71 4.62 -14.56 0.87
N ASN A 72 5.35 -14.45 -0.26
CA ASN A 72 5.17 -15.29 -1.45
C ASN A 72 3.72 -15.35 -1.93
N ILE A 73 3.04 -14.21 -1.97
CA ILE A 73 1.60 -14.12 -2.28
C ILE A 73 1.33 -13.62 -3.70
N ILE A 74 2.37 -13.37 -4.48
CA ILE A 74 2.24 -12.89 -5.86
C ILE A 74 2.62 -14.03 -6.80
N ASP A 75 1.77 -14.29 -7.78
CA ASP A 75 1.99 -15.31 -8.80
C ASP A 75 1.79 -14.70 -10.18
N ILE A 76 2.80 -14.83 -11.06
CA ILE A 76 2.78 -14.21 -12.39
C ILE A 76 3.10 -15.25 -13.44
N GLU A 77 2.17 -15.45 -14.39
CA GLU A 77 2.42 -16.22 -15.60
C GLU A 77 2.81 -15.25 -16.72
N ILE A 78 3.91 -15.55 -17.39
CA ILE A 78 4.47 -14.68 -18.43
C ILE A 78 3.93 -15.09 -19.80
N GLU A 79 3.58 -14.13 -20.63
CA GLU A 79 3.33 -14.28 -22.05
C GLU A 79 4.24 -13.31 -22.79
N LYS A 80 4.87 -13.76 -23.85
CA LYS A 80 5.70 -12.88 -24.70
C LYS A 80 4.95 -12.56 -25.98
N ARG A 81 4.87 -11.28 -26.30
CA ARG A 81 4.32 -10.76 -27.56
C ARG A 81 5.26 -9.69 -28.10
N ASP A 82 5.64 -9.82 -29.36
CA ASP A 82 6.47 -8.84 -30.07
C ASP A 82 7.74 -8.42 -29.31
N GLY A 83 8.37 -9.40 -28.63
CA GLY A 83 9.59 -9.17 -27.88
C GLY A 83 9.41 -8.58 -26.51
N ARG A 84 8.17 -8.19 -26.13
CA ARG A 84 7.83 -7.65 -24.80
C ARG A 84 7.15 -8.73 -23.95
N GLY A 85 7.46 -8.73 -22.67
CA GLY A 85 6.75 -9.57 -21.69
C GLY A 85 5.44 -8.94 -21.26
N PHE A 86 4.41 -9.75 -21.10
CA PHE A 86 3.11 -9.37 -20.54
C PHE A 86 2.73 -10.37 -19.46
N ALA A 87 1.96 -9.93 -18.50
CA ALA A 87 1.43 -10.83 -17.49
C ALA A 87 0.17 -11.51 -18.05
N LYS A 88 0.32 -12.77 -18.52
CA LYS A 88 -0.82 -13.60 -18.88
C LYS A 88 -1.78 -13.74 -17.71
N LYS A 89 -1.20 -13.97 -16.52
CA LYS A 89 -1.93 -14.02 -15.25
C LYS A 89 -1.15 -13.20 -14.23
N PHE A 90 -1.85 -12.44 -13.42
CA PHE A 90 -1.30 -11.78 -12.25
C PHE A 90 -2.25 -12.05 -11.10
N PHE A 91 -1.73 -12.56 -10.01
CA PHE A 91 -2.52 -12.93 -8.83
C PHE A 91 -1.81 -12.42 -7.57
N LEU A 92 -2.57 -11.88 -6.65
CA LEU A 92 -2.08 -11.41 -5.34
C LEU A 92 -3.13 -11.72 -4.27
N ASP A 93 -2.73 -12.45 -3.22
CA ASP A 93 -3.58 -12.70 -2.06
C ASP A 93 -3.44 -11.54 -1.06
N LEU A 94 -4.41 -10.63 -1.06
CA LEU A 94 -4.37 -9.45 -0.20
C LEU A 94 -4.51 -9.79 1.28
N GLN A 95 -5.17 -10.91 1.62
CA GLN A 95 -5.34 -11.31 3.02
C GLN A 95 -4.02 -11.69 3.69
N SER A 96 -3.11 -12.29 2.92
CA SER A 96 -1.80 -12.72 3.44
C SER A 96 -0.73 -11.63 3.25
N CYS A 97 -1.13 -10.48 2.73
CA CYS A 97 -0.23 -9.36 2.45
C CYS A 97 0.13 -8.58 3.71
N ILE A 98 1.41 -8.43 4.00
CA ILE A 98 1.90 -7.62 5.13
C ILE A 98 2.02 -6.13 4.79
N GLN A 99 1.65 -5.73 3.59
CA GLN A 99 1.64 -4.34 3.11
C GLN A 99 2.99 -3.62 3.25
N CYS A 100 4.07 -4.34 2.99
CA CYS A 100 5.45 -3.82 3.11
C CYS A 100 5.88 -2.91 1.95
N GLU A 101 5.13 -2.86 0.84
CA GLU A 101 5.38 -2.07 -0.37
C GLU A 101 6.60 -2.49 -1.20
N LEU A 102 7.33 -3.50 -0.84
CA LEU A 102 8.54 -3.90 -1.58
C LEU A 102 8.25 -4.17 -3.06
N CYS A 103 7.09 -4.78 -3.37
CA CYS A 103 6.68 -5.04 -4.76
C CYS A 103 6.48 -3.76 -5.58
N VAL A 104 5.96 -2.71 -4.93
CA VAL A 104 5.77 -1.38 -5.56
C VAL A 104 7.13 -0.72 -5.79
N GLN A 105 8.00 -0.77 -4.78
CA GLN A 105 9.31 -0.10 -4.83
C GLN A 105 10.25 -0.72 -5.87
N ILE A 106 10.20 -2.04 -6.03
CA ILE A 106 11.10 -2.76 -6.96
C ILE A 106 10.66 -2.64 -8.41
N CYS A 107 9.42 -2.24 -8.68
CA CYS A 107 8.86 -2.25 -10.04
C CYS A 107 9.56 -1.20 -10.93
N PRO A 108 10.26 -1.62 -12.00
CA PRO A 108 11.02 -0.68 -12.84
C PRO A 108 10.12 0.18 -13.75
N VAL A 109 8.86 -0.18 -13.89
CA VAL A 109 7.91 0.50 -14.80
C VAL A 109 6.68 1.03 -14.06
N ASP A 110 6.70 1.05 -12.73
CA ASP A 110 5.58 1.48 -11.87
C ASP A 110 4.25 0.82 -12.24
N ALA A 111 4.32 -0.43 -12.69
CA ALA A 111 3.11 -1.16 -13.09
C ALA A 111 2.24 -1.55 -11.89
N ILE A 112 2.87 -1.94 -10.77
CA ILE A 112 2.11 -2.25 -9.56
C ILE A 112 2.15 -1.05 -8.62
N ILE A 113 0.99 -0.63 -8.17
CA ILE A 113 0.82 0.53 -7.29
C ILE A 113 -0.01 0.15 -6.07
N MET A 114 0.24 0.83 -4.97
CA MET A 114 -0.59 0.74 -3.77
C MET A 114 -1.40 2.03 -3.61
N MET A 115 -2.67 1.88 -3.32
CA MET A 115 -3.60 3.00 -3.19
C MET A 115 -3.82 3.35 -1.72
N LYS A 116 -4.30 4.57 -1.45
CA LYS A 116 -4.63 5.04 -0.10
C LYS A 116 -6.03 4.57 0.34
N VAL A 117 -6.71 3.80 -0.50
CA VAL A 117 -8.06 3.29 -0.22
C VAL A 117 -7.92 1.86 0.34
N PRO A 118 -8.37 1.63 1.57
CA PRO A 118 -8.32 0.28 2.13
C PRO A 118 -9.22 -0.66 1.34
N ALA A 119 -8.90 -1.95 1.38
CA ALA A 119 -9.76 -2.97 0.79
C ALA A 119 -11.13 -2.93 1.46
N SER A 120 -12.18 -3.11 0.67
CA SER A 120 -13.53 -3.20 1.23
C SER A 120 -13.65 -4.43 2.12
N PRO A 121 -14.37 -4.33 3.23
CA PRO A 121 -14.62 -5.51 4.07
C PRO A 121 -15.40 -6.55 3.29
N VAL A 122 -15.01 -7.80 3.42
CA VAL A 122 -15.61 -8.92 2.70
C VAL A 122 -15.85 -10.08 3.65
N THR A 123 -16.77 -10.98 3.28
CA THR A 123 -17.09 -12.16 4.07
C THR A 123 -16.32 -13.39 3.63
N LEU A 124 -15.92 -13.44 2.37
CA LEU A 124 -15.20 -14.59 1.81
C LEU A 124 -13.74 -14.20 1.50
N ARG A 125 -12.82 -15.09 1.83
CA ARG A 125 -11.39 -14.90 1.53
C ARG A 125 -11.12 -14.70 0.03
N SER A 126 -11.86 -15.43 -0.81
CA SER A 126 -11.74 -15.35 -2.28
C SER A 126 -11.93 -13.93 -2.82
N ASP A 127 -12.69 -13.11 -2.10
CA ASP A 127 -12.97 -11.73 -2.55
C ASP A 127 -11.73 -10.83 -2.37
N LEU A 128 -10.78 -11.24 -1.52
CA LEU A 128 -9.50 -10.56 -1.32
C LEU A 128 -8.41 -11.04 -2.29
N TYR A 129 -8.75 -11.99 -3.19
CA TYR A 129 -7.84 -12.38 -4.25
C TYR A 129 -7.90 -11.33 -5.35
N LEU A 130 -6.77 -10.69 -5.60
CA LEU A 130 -6.62 -9.67 -6.63
C LEU A 130 -6.09 -10.32 -7.90
N THR A 131 -6.98 -10.51 -8.86
CA THR A 131 -6.62 -10.96 -10.20
C THR A 131 -6.15 -9.77 -11.04
N LYS A 132 -5.48 -10.03 -12.16
CA LYS A 132 -5.03 -8.99 -13.10
C LYS A 132 -6.13 -7.99 -13.43
N THR A 133 -7.30 -8.49 -13.85
CA THR A 133 -8.45 -7.66 -14.23
C THR A 133 -8.92 -6.79 -13.06
N LYS A 134 -9.03 -7.40 -11.87
CA LYS A 134 -9.46 -6.69 -10.66
C LYS A 134 -8.47 -5.58 -10.29
N MET A 135 -7.17 -5.83 -10.43
CA MET A 135 -6.12 -4.84 -10.16
C MET A 135 -6.12 -3.71 -11.19
N MET A 136 -6.33 -4.00 -12.47
CA MET A 136 -6.44 -2.97 -13.51
C MET A 136 -7.66 -2.08 -13.26
N ASN A 137 -8.81 -2.69 -12.92
CA ASN A 137 -10.03 -1.94 -12.58
C ASN A 137 -9.81 -1.07 -11.33
N ASN A 138 -9.12 -1.58 -10.32
CA ASN A 138 -8.78 -0.81 -9.12
C ASN A 138 -7.92 0.41 -9.48
N ALA A 139 -6.94 0.25 -10.36
CA ALA A 139 -6.07 1.36 -10.77
C ALA A 139 -6.88 2.48 -11.43
N ILE A 140 -7.82 2.12 -12.30
CA ILE A 140 -8.70 3.10 -12.96
C ILE A 140 -9.63 3.76 -11.93
N LYS A 141 -10.33 2.94 -11.14
CA LYS A 141 -11.35 3.40 -10.19
C LYS A 141 -10.79 4.34 -9.12
N TYR A 142 -9.56 4.09 -8.66
CA TYR A 142 -8.96 4.81 -7.55
C TYR A 142 -7.75 5.67 -7.97
N GLU A 143 -7.74 6.16 -9.21
CA GLU A 143 -6.62 6.92 -9.77
C GLU A 143 -6.20 8.09 -8.87
N GLU A 144 -7.16 8.84 -8.34
CA GLU A 144 -6.92 9.99 -7.46
C GLU A 144 -6.24 9.61 -6.13
N SER A 145 -6.34 8.33 -5.74
CA SER A 145 -5.77 7.84 -4.48
C SER A 145 -4.41 7.17 -4.66
N TRP A 146 -3.85 7.16 -5.89
CA TRP A 146 -2.53 6.57 -6.11
C TRP A 146 -1.52 7.25 -5.22
N ALA A 147 -0.83 6.48 -4.44
CA ALA A 147 0.28 7.00 -3.67
C ALA A 147 1.43 7.30 -4.64
N LYS A 148 1.96 8.49 -4.57
CA LYS A 148 3.16 8.87 -5.33
C LYS A 148 4.30 7.92 -4.95
N GLY A 149 5.13 7.58 -5.89
CA GLY A 149 6.21 6.61 -5.73
C GLY A 149 7.01 6.78 -4.44
N SER A 150 7.59 5.70 -3.99
CA SER A 150 8.40 5.71 -2.77
C SER A 150 9.62 6.61 -2.92
N ILE A 151 10.26 6.92 -1.79
CA ILE A 151 11.51 7.69 -1.78
C ILE A 151 12.58 6.98 -2.64
N LEU A 152 12.59 5.64 -2.61
CA LEU A 152 13.53 4.86 -3.40
C LEU A 152 13.28 4.99 -4.89
N GLN A 153 12.00 4.96 -5.31
CA GLN A 153 11.64 5.17 -6.71
C GLN A 153 12.08 6.55 -7.20
N LYS A 154 11.88 7.59 -6.37
CA LYS A 154 12.33 8.95 -6.70
C LYS A 154 13.84 9.05 -6.88
N SER A 155 14.61 8.21 -6.16
CA SER A 155 16.08 8.20 -6.28
C SER A 155 16.56 7.57 -7.58
N PHE A 156 15.77 6.67 -8.15
CA PHE A 156 16.16 5.89 -9.33
C PHE A 156 15.58 6.41 -10.66
N LYS A 157 14.64 7.33 -10.59
CA LYS A 157 13.99 7.88 -11.78
C LYS A 157 14.34 9.35 -11.98
N PRO A 158 14.69 9.75 -13.19
CA PRO A 158 14.81 11.18 -13.48
C PRO A 158 13.46 11.84 -13.21
N ALA A 159 13.49 13.02 -12.66
CA ALA A 159 12.27 13.81 -12.46
C ALA A 159 11.51 13.89 -13.78
N PRO A 160 10.19 13.73 -13.78
CA PRO A 160 9.44 13.96 -15.02
C PRO A 160 9.79 15.36 -15.53
N LYS A 161 10.15 15.43 -16.80
CA LYS A 161 10.36 16.72 -17.44
C LYS A 161 9.06 17.48 -17.30
N GLU A 162 9.11 18.63 -16.65
CA GLU A 162 7.96 19.52 -16.60
C GLU A 162 7.57 19.78 -18.05
N VAL A 163 6.37 19.38 -18.40
CA VAL A 163 5.82 19.75 -19.69
C VAL A 163 5.63 21.26 -19.58
N GLU A 164 6.53 22.00 -20.21
CA GLU A 164 6.33 23.43 -20.34
C GLU A 164 5.01 23.62 -21.09
N GLU A 165 4.00 23.99 -20.36
CA GLU A 165 2.74 24.43 -20.90
C GLU A 165 3.04 25.78 -21.62
N ASN A 166 3.43 25.65 -22.88
CA ASN A 166 3.56 26.84 -23.72
C ASN A 166 2.16 27.41 -23.94
N ALA A 167 1.92 28.55 -23.31
CA ALA A 167 0.72 29.38 -23.51
C ALA A 167 0.51 29.73 -24.99
#